data_b0cc9984db5384280983739494f51c52
#
_entry.id   b0cc9984db5384280983739494f51c52
#
_cell.length_a   1.000
_cell.length_b   1.000
_cell.length_c   1.000
_cell.angle_alpha   90.00
_cell.angle_beta   90.00
_cell.angle_gamma   90.00
#
_symmetry.space_group_name_H-M   'P 1'
#
loop_
_entity.id
_entity.type
_entity.pdbx_description
1 polymer ?
#
loop_
_entity_poly.entity_id
_entity_poly.type
_entity_poly.pdbx_seq_one_letter_code
_entity_poly.pdbx_strand_id
1 'polypeptide(L)'
;MPLEIDEVQLAAIATSRALGIKRNTSKQMDQFMEQLGEYGIIIDPVADNEWLHITKAMCHNRVIRMPESLYTRICDGEPEAIFIFFHELGHLMLGHQTYLHYSDIEPTQQEDAEWQADEYSKTILSKMGISYMPEQLNLRFL
;
A
#
# COMPACT_ATOMS: atom_id res chain seq x y z
N MET A 1 3.97 19.57 -3.61
CA MET A 1 5.04 19.22 -4.56
C MET A 1 5.17 17.72 -4.69
N PRO A 2 5.22 17.19 -5.89
CA PRO A 2 5.46 15.77 -6.05
C PRO A 2 6.85 15.41 -5.55
N LEU A 3 6.96 14.24 -4.93
CA LEU A 3 8.24 13.72 -4.48
C LEU A 3 9.00 13.13 -5.65
N GLU A 4 10.32 13.30 -5.63
CA GLU A 4 11.19 12.64 -6.57
C GLU A 4 11.26 11.14 -6.28
N ILE A 5 11.61 10.34 -7.29
CA ILE A 5 11.70 8.90 -7.13
C ILE A 5 12.67 8.53 -6.00
N ASP A 6 13.80 9.25 -5.88
CA ASP A 6 14.79 8.99 -4.84
C ASP A 6 14.21 9.21 -3.46
N GLU A 7 13.37 10.24 -3.29
CA GLU A 7 12.74 10.53 -2.01
C GLU A 7 11.75 9.44 -1.62
N VAL A 8 10.98 8.94 -2.59
CA VAL A 8 10.03 7.85 -2.38
C VAL A 8 10.77 6.58 -1.98
N GLN A 9 11.85 6.25 -2.69
CA GLN A 9 12.64 5.06 -2.38
C GLN A 9 13.29 5.18 -1.00
N LEU A 10 13.79 6.35 -0.64
CA LEU A 10 14.36 6.56 0.69
C LEU A 10 13.32 6.39 1.78
N ALA A 11 12.11 6.88 1.56
CA ALA A 11 11.02 6.70 2.51
C ALA A 11 10.70 5.21 2.69
N ALA A 12 10.66 4.45 1.60
CA ALA A 12 10.41 3.01 1.66
C ALA A 12 11.53 2.28 2.39
N ILE A 13 12.78 2.66 2.12
CA ILE A 13 13.93 2.06 2.80
C ILE A 13 13.87 2.38 4.30
N ALA A 14 13.55 3.62 4.66
CA ALA A 14 13.42 4.00 6.06
C ALA A 14 12.33 3.21 6.76
N THR A 15 11.18 3.03 6.09
CA THR A 15 10.09 2.19 6.61
C THR A 15 10.57 0.76 6.82
N SER A 16 11.27 0.20 5.83
CA SER A 16 11.76 -1.17 5.92
C SER A 16 12.67 -1.36 7.12
N ARG A 17 13.55 -0.40 7.37
CA ARG A 17 14.46 -0.47 8.52
C ARG A 17 13.73 -0.30 9.84
N ALA A 18 12.83 0.67 9.91
CA ALA A 18 12.11 0.97 11.14
C ALA A 18 11.21 -0.20 11.55
N LEU A 19 10.61 -0.89 10.59
CA LEU A 19 9.68 -1.98 10.85
C LEU A 19 10.31 -3.36 10.74
N GLY A 20 11.61 -3.43 10.47
CA GLY A 20 12.32 -4.71 10.42
C GLY A 20 11.90 -5.60 9.27
N ILE A 21 11.57 -5.02 8.12
CA ILE A 21 11.15 -5.78 6.95
C ILE A 21 12.33 -6.52 6.33
N LYS A 22 12.17 -7.82 6.10
CA LYS A 22 13.18 -8.69 5.49
C LYS A 22 12.48 -9.76 4.66
N ARG A 23 13.29 -10.69 4.11
CA ARG A 23 12.75 -11.70 3.19
C ARG A 23 11.61 -12.51 3.75
N ASN A 24 11.69 -12.93 5.02
CA ASN A 24 10.66 -13.78 5.59
C ASN A 24 9.42 -12.99 6.05
N THR A 25 9.44 -11.66 5.98
CA THR A 25 8.28 -10.86 6.34
C THR A 25 7.05 -11.23 5.50
N SER A 26 7.25 -11.56 4.23
CA SER A 26 6.15 -11.96 3.34
C SER A 26 5.43 -13.22 3.81
N LYS A 27 6.08 -14.04 4.63
CA LYS A 27 5.49 -15.25 5.20
C LYS A 27 4.88 -15.02 6.57
N GLN A 28 4.97 -13.81 7.09
CA GLN A 28 4.51 -13.42 8.42
C GLN A 28 3.73 -12.11 8.36
N MET A 29 2.99 -11.91 7.29
CA MET A 29 2.28 -10.64 7.10
C MET A 29 1.20 -10.40 8.16
N ASP A 30 0.59 -11.44 8.67
CA ASP A 30 -0.37 -11.31 9.77
C ASP A 30 0.28 -10.66 11.00
N GLN A 31 1.48 -11.12 11.36
CA GLN A 31 2.22 -10.55 12.46
C GLN A 31 2.67 -9.12 12.16
N PHE A 32 3.11 -8.88 10.93
CA PHE A 32 3.54 -7.56 10.52
C PHE A 32 2.40 -6.54 10.63
N MET A 33 1.22 -6.90 10.13
CA MET A 33 0.07 -6.03 10.18
C MET A 33 -0.37 -5.77 11.61
N GLU A 34 -0.29 -6.78 12.48
CA GLU A 34 -0.61 -6.59 13.89
C GLU A 34 0.37 -5.63 14.57
N GLN A 35 1.66 -5.74 14.25
CA GLN A 35 2.67 -4.83 14.80
C GLN A 35 2.42 -3.37 14.43
N LEU A 36 1.81 -3.12 13.29
CA LEU A 36 1.52 -1.74 12.88
C LEU A 36 0.60 -1.04 13.87
N GLY A 37 -0.16 -1.79 14.66
CA GLY A 37 -0.99 -1.21 15.71
C GLY A 37 -0.18 -0.42 16.75
N GLU A 38 1.07 -0.80 16.97
CA GLU A 38 1.95 -0.08 17.90
C GLU A 38 2.27 1.32 17.39
N TYR A 39 2.15 1.54 16.09
CA TYR A 39 2.38 2.83 15.46
C TYR A 39 1.07 3.56 15.18
N GLY A 40 -0.03 3.05 15.72
CA GLY A 40 -1.34 3.67 15.53
C GLY A 40 -1.96 3.40 14.16
N ILE A 41 -1.47 2.40 13.44
CA ILE A 41 -2.00 2.02 12.13
C ILE A 41 -2.84 0.78 12.30
N ILE A 42 -4.11 0.88 11.91
CA ILE A 42 -5.08 -0.19 12.11
C ILE A 42 -5.43 -0.81 10.75
N ILE A 43 -5.43 -2.14 10.70
CA ILE A 43 -5.88 -2.88 9.53
C ILE A 43 -7.30 -3.34 9.82
N ASP A 44 -8.23 -2.99 8.93
CA ASP A 44 -9.65 -3.25 9.14
C ASP A 44 -10.21 -4.08 7.98
N PRO A 45 -10.18 -5.42 8.09
CA PRO A 45 -10.82 -6.27 7.08
C PRO A 45 -12.34 -6.15 7.17
N VAL A 46 -12.98 -6.01 6.03
CA VAL A 46 -14.43 -5.87 5.91
C VAL A 46 -14.97 -7.06 5.13
N ALA A 47 -16.11 -7.60 5.55
CA ALA A 47 -16.73 -8.72 4.83
C ALA A 47 -16.88 -8.37 3.34
N ASP A 48 -16.56 -9.31 2.46
CA ASP A 48 -16.54 -9.05 1.02
C ASP A 48 -17.89 -8.53 0.51
N ASN A 49 -18.98 -9.06 1.03
CA ASN A 49 -20.30 -8.63 0.61
C ASN A 49 -20.67 -7.25 1.13
N GLU A 50 -19.92 -6.72 2.07
CA GLU A 50 -20.10 -5.36 2.58
C GLU A 50 -19.13 -4.37 1.94
N TRP A 51 -18.18 -4.86 1.14
CA TRP A 51 -17.21 -4.01 0.46
C TRP A 51 -17.86 -3.40 -0.78
N LEU A 52 -18.30 -2.14 -0.65
CA LEU A 52 -19.06 -1.45 -1.69
C LEU A 52 -18.20 -0.52 -2.54
N HIS A 53 -16.90 -0.55 -2.34
CA HIS A 53 -15.97 0.34 -3.04
C HIS A 53 -15.43 -0.33 -4.29
N ILE A 54 -15.13 0.48 -5.31
CA ILE A 54 -14.53 0.01 -6.55
C ILE A 54 -13.03 -0.22 -6.41
N THR A 55 -12.42 0.36 -5.38
CA THR A 55 -10.99 0.19 -5.11
C THR A 55 -10.74 -1.14 -4.40
N LYS A 56 -9.50 -1.65 -4.52
CA LYS A 56 -9.13 -2.92 -3.89
C LYS A 56 -8.87 -2.78 -2.39
N ALA A 57 -8.52 -1.58 -1.95
CA ALA A 57 -8.29 -1.26 -0.55
C ALA A 57 -8.34 0.26 -0.40
N MET A 58 -8.42 0.73 0.83
CA MET A 58 -8.48 2.18 1.13
C MET A 58 -7.67 2.47 2.38
N CYS A 59 -7.04 3.65 2.40
CA CYS A 59 -6.37 4.16 3.61
C CYS A 59 -6.93 5.52 3.96
N HIS A 60 -7.39 5.69 5.20
CA HIS A 60 -7.92 6.94 5.69
C HIS A 60 -7.73 7.01 7.21
N ASN A 61 -7.20 8.13 7.69
CA ASN A 61 -7.01 8.36 9.13
C ASN A 61 -6.27 7.23 9.84
N ARG A 62 -5.20 6.72 9.22
CA ARG A 62 -4.36 5.65 9.76
C ARG A 62 -5.08 4.31 9.86
N VAL A 63 -6.19 4.16 9.15
CA VAL A 63 -6.91 2.89 9.04
C VAL A 63 -6.83 2.43 7.59
N ILE A 64 -6.32 1.23 7.37
CA ILE A 64 -6.30 0.60 6.06
C ILE A 64 -7.43 -0.41 6.02
N ARG A 65 -8.45 -0.12 5.21
CA ARG A 65 -9.61 -1.00 5.05
C ARG A 65 -9.50 -1.80 3.77
N MET A 66 -9.93 -3.04 3.83
CA MET A 66 -9.86 -3.94 2.69
C MET A 66 -10.90 -5.03 2.82
N PRO A 67 -11.30 -5.66 1.71
CA PRO A 67 -12.15 -6.85 1.83
C PRO A 67 -11.39 -7.98 2.52
N GLU A 68 -12.11 -8.83 3.23
CA GLU A 68 -11.50 -9.96 3.94
C GLU A 68 -10.72 -10.88 2.99
N SER A 69 -11.20 -11.04 1.75
CA SER A 69 -10.50 -11.86 0.77
C SER A 69 -9.11 -11.33 0.47
N LEU A 70 -8.96 -10.00 0.41
CA LEU A 70 -7.64 -9.41 0.20
C LEU A 70 -6.75 -9.63 1.43
N TYR A 71 -7.31 -9.45 2.62
CA TYR A 71 -6.57 -9.70 3.86
C TYR A 71 -6.02 -11.13 3.89
N THR A 72 -6.86 -12.10 3.54
CA THR A 72 -6.44 -13.50 3.51
C THR A 72 -5.29 -13.71 2.52
N ARG A 73 -5.39 -13.11 1.34
CA ARG A 73 -4.34 -13.22 0.31
C ARG A 73 -3.03 -12.61 0.79
N ILE A 74 -3.10 -11.51 1.54
CA ILE A 74 -1.90 -10.89 2.13
C ILE A 74 -1.26 -11.87 3.11
N CYS A 75 -2.06 -12.45 3.99
CA CYS A 75 -1.56 -13.43 4.97
C CYS A 75 -0.98 -14.67 4.31
N ASP A 76 -1.51 -15.03 3.14
CA ASP A 76 -0.98 -16.15 2.36
C ASP A 76 0.31 -15.81 1.62
N GLY A 77 0.74 -14.56 1.66
CA GLY A 77 1.99 -14.14 1.04
C GLY A 77 1.91 -13.92 -0.46
N GLU A 78 0.72 -13.69 -1.01
CA GLU A 78 0.56 -13.46 -2.45
C GLU A 78 1.16 -12.11 -2.84
N PRO A 79 2.07 -12.08 -3.82
CA PRO A 79 2.76 -10.84 -4.18
C PRO A 79 1.85 -9.69 -4.57
N GLU A 80 0.80 -9.96 -5.35
CA GLU A 80 -0.13 -8.89 -5.72
C GLU A 80 -0.83 -8.30 -4.49
N ALA A 81 -1.26 -9.16 -3.58
CA ALA A 81 -1.96 -8.70 -2.39
C ALA A 81 -1.04 -7.89 -1.48
N ILE A 82 0.20 -8.36 -1.31
CA ILE A 82 1.21 -7.63 -0.54
C ILE A 82 1.51 -6.27 -1.19
N PHE A 83 1.59 -6.25 -2.52
CA PHE A 83 1.81 -5.00 -3.23
C PHE A 83 0.68 -3.99 -2.96
N ILE A 84 -0.57 -4.44 -3.03
CA ILE A 84 -1.73 -3.58 -2.77
C ILE A 84 -1.66 -3.03 -1.34
N PHE A 85 -1.30 -3.87 -0.39
CA PHE A 85 -1.18 -3.45 1.01
C PHE A 85 -0.15 -2.32 1.17
N PHE A 86 1.05 -2.52 0.64
CA PHE A 86 2.10 -1.51 0.78
C PHE A 86 1.85 -0.27 -0.07
N HIS A 87 1.05 -0.39 -1.13
CA HIS A 87 0.58 0.77 -1.87
C HIS A 87 -0.27 1.66 -0.96
N GLU A 88 -1.20 1.07 -0.21
CA GLU A 88 -2.04 1.83 0.72
C GLU A 88 -1.20 2.39 1.89
N LEU A 89 -0.31 1.58 2.43
CA LEU A 89 0.61 2.07 3.47
C LEU A 89 1.47 3.22 2.93
N GLY A 90 1.84 3.15 1.67
CA GLY A 90 2.60 4.21 1.01
C GLY A 90 1.86 5.53 0.99
N HIS A 91 0.58 5.51 0.69
CA HIS A 91 -0.23 6.74 0.77
C HIS A 91 -0.15 7.37 2.16
N LEU A 92 -0.24 6.54 3.19
CA LEU A 92 -0.15 7.02 4.56
C LEU A 92 1.23 7.58 4.88
N MET A 93 2.27 6.83 4.57
CA MET A 93 3.64 7.18 4.93
C MET A 93 4.18 8.37 4.12
N LEU A 94 3.69 8.56 2.92
CA LEU A 94 4.10 9.69 2.07
C LEU A 94 3.23 10.92 2.29
N GLY A 95 2.26 10.83 3.20
CA GLY A 95 1.42 11.97 3.54
C GLY A 95 0.37 12.32 2.51
N HIS A 96 -0.02 11.36 1.68
CA HIS A 96 -1.07 11.60 0.69
C HIS A 96 -2.42 11.71 1.37
N GLN A 97 -3.27 12.60 0.83
CA GLN A 97 -4.63 12.72 1.30
C GLN A 97 -5.52 11.69 0.60
N THR A 98 -6.66 11.41 1.22
CA THR A 98 -7.64 10.54 0.60
C THR A 98 -8.34 11.27 -0.53
N TYR A 99 -8.17 10.80 -1.76
CA TYR A 99 -8.68 11.50 -2.94
C TYR A 99 -10.08 11.09 -3.36
N LEU A 100 -10.61 10.03 -2.81
CA LEU A 100 -11.88 9.46 -3.26
C LEU A 100 -13.08 10.38 -3.10
N HIS A 101 -12.97 11.36 -2.22
CA HIS A 101 -14.10 12.25 -1.89
C HIS A 101 -13.88 13.69 -2.33
N TYR A 102 -12.82 13.96 -3.08
CA TYR A 102 -12.45 15.32 -3.45
C TYR A 102 -12.50 15.51 -4.95
N SER A 103 -13.57 16.14 -5.39
CA SER A 103 -13.73 16.48 -6.80
C SER A 103 -12.86 17.66 -7.22
N ASP A 104 -12.33 18.42 -6.26
CA ASP A 104 -11.51 19.59 -6.51
C ASP A 104 -10.01 19.30 -6.57
N ILE A 105 -9.61 18.03 -6.38
CA ILE A 105 -8.21 17.65 -6.51
C ILE A 105 -7.88 17.45 -7.98
N GLU A 106 -6.80 18.08 -8.42
CA GLU A 106 -6.37 17.96 -9.81
C GLU A 106 -5.97 16.53 -10.16
N PRO A 107 -6.35 16.03 -11.35
CA PRO A 107 -5.99 14.67 -11.75
C PRO A 107 -4.49 14.40 -11.74
N THR A 108 -3.66 15.41 -12.04
CA THR A 108 -2.20 15.25 -12.01
C THR A 108 -1.70 14.96 -10.60
N GLN A 109 -2.31 15.55 -9.58
CA GLN A 109 -1.94 15.28 -8.20
C GLN A 109 -2.29 13.85 -7.80
N GLN A 110 -3.44 13.35 -8.27
CA GLN A 110 -3.82 11.97 -8.02
C GLN A 110 -2.88 10.98 -8.71
N GLU A 111 -2.52 11.28 -9.97
CA GLU A 111 -1.58 10.43 -10.71
C GLU A 111 -0.23 10.37 -10.01
N ASP A 112 0.27 11.52 -9.55
CA ASP A 112 1.54 11.58 -8.83
C ASP A 112 1.48 10.78 -7.54
N ALA A 113 0.39 10.88 -6.79
CA ALA A 113 0.23 10.15 -5.54
C ALA A 113 0.18 8.64 -5.79
N GLU A 114 -0.55 8.21 -6.82
CA GLU A 114 -0.65 6.79 -7.16
C GLU A 114 0.70 6.24 -7.62
N TRP A 115 1.41 6.99 -8.46
CA TRP A 115 2.73 6.60 -8.92
C TRP A 115 3.71 6.47 -7.76
N GLN A 116 3.68 7.44 -6.84
CA GLN A 116 4.57 7.41 -5.68
C GLN A 116 4.27 6.21 -4.79
N ALA A 117 2.98 5.91 -4.57
CA ALA A 117 2.58 4.75 -3.77
C ALA A 117 3.02 3.44 -4.42
N ASP A 118 2.92 3.34 -5.76
CA ASP A 118 3.40 2.17 -6.49
C ASP A 118 4.91 2.00 -6.32
N GLU A 119 5.68 3.08 -6.46
CA GLU A 119 7.14 3.02 -6.31
C GLU A 119 7.54 2.66 -4.87
N TYR A 120 6.84 3.21 -3.90
CA TYR A 120 7.04 2.88 -2.49
C TYR A 120 6.84 1.38 -2.27
N SER A 121 5.73 0.86 -2.76
CA SER A 121 5.40 -0.55 -2.59
C SER A 121 6.43 -1.46 -3.28
N LYS A 122 6.81 -1.14 -4.52
CA LYS A 122 7.82 -1.94 -5.24
C LYS A 122 9.14 -1.98 -4.49
N THR A 123 9.55 -0.86 -3.91
CA THR A 123 10.81 -0.80 -3.16
C THR A 123 10.73 -1.68 -1.93
N ILE A 124 9.61 -1.65 -1.20
CA ILE A 124 9.46 -2.51 -0.03
C ILE A 124 9.45 -3.98 -0.42
N LEU A 125 8.72 -4.34 -1.48
CA LEU A 125 8.68 -5.72 -1.92
C LEU A 125 10.07 -6.24 -2.31
N SER A 126 10.90 -5.38 -2.90
CA SER A 126 12.27 -5.77 -3.24
C SER A 126 13.08 -6.11 -1.99
N LYS A 127 12.80 -5.49 -0.84
CA LYS A 127 13.45 -5.83 0.43
C LYS A 127 13.03 -7.21 0.92
N MET A 128 11.88 -7.69 0.48
CA MET A 128 11.42 -9.05 0.76
C MET A 128 11.88 -10.06 -0.29
N GLY A 129 12.63 -9.61 -1.30
CA GLY A 129 13.06 -10.45 -2.40
C GLY A 129 11.98 -10.71 -3.43
N ILE A 130 10.97 -9.86 -3.48
CA ILE A 130 9.85 -10.00 -4.42
C ILE A 130 9.98 -8.95 -5.50
N SER A 131 10.00 -9.39 -6.75
CA SER A 131 9.94 -8.50 -7.92
C SER A 131 8.51 -8.59 -8.47
N TYR A 132 7.77 -7.50 -8.36
CA TYR A 132 6.38 -7.46 -8.79
C TYR A 132 6.11 -6.20 -9.59
N MET A 133 5.44 -6.34 -10.73
CA MET A 133 5.03 -5.23 -11.57
C MET A 133 3.52 -5.32 -11.75
N PRO A 134 2.75 -4.34 -11.26
CA PRO A 134 1.29 -4.43 -11.40
C PRO A 134 0.87 -4.34 -12.87
N GLU A 135 0.03 -5.28 -13.29
CA GLU A 135 -0.46 -5.33 -14.67
C GLU A 135 -1.32 -4.11 -15.00
N GLN A 136 -2.01 -3.56 -14.04
CA GLN A 136 -2.85 -2.40 -14.27
C GLN A 136 -2.05 -1.17 -14.69
N LEU A 137 -0.73 -1.16 -14.49
CA LEU A 137 0.10 -0.10 -15.06
C LEU A 137 0.05 -0.11 -16.57
N ASN A 138 -0.02 -1.29 -17.15
CA ASN A 138 -0.15 -1.42 -18.61
C ASN A 138 -1.52 -0.96 -19.07
N LEU A 139 -2.56 -1.24 -18.29
CA LEU A 139 -3.93 -0.86 -18.63
C LEU A 139 -4.16 0.64 -18.54
N ARG A 140 -3.39 1.35 -17.72
CA ARG A 140 -3.53 2.80 -17.59
C ARG A 140 -3.20 3.54 -18.88
N PHE A 141 -2.45 2.92 -19.76
CA PHE A 141 -1.97 3.54 -20.97
C PHE A 141 -2.71 3.05 -22.22
N LEU A 142 -3.73 2.27 -22.03
CA LEU A 142 -4.60 1.82 -23.09
C LEU A 142 -5.86 2.70 -23.15
#